data_b01644029796c02d2775f5909cd187b6
#
_entry.id   b01644029796c02d2775f5909cd187b6
#
_cell.length_a   1.000
_cell.length_b   1.000
_cell.length_c   1.000
_cell.angle_alpha   90.00
_cell.angle_beta   90.00
_cell.angle_gamma   90.00
#
_symmetry.space_group_name_H-M   'P 1'
#
loop_
_entity.id
_entity.type
_entity.pdbx_description
1 polymer ?
#
loop_
_entity_poly.entity_id
_entity_poly.type
_entity_poly.pdbx_seq_one_letter_code
_entity_poly.pdbx_strand_id
1 'polypeptide(L)'
;MCATIAALQPEHCIVVEEGITSSGPYYSYAPFLKPYSQLNLTGGAIGQGMPVALGAALACPDRKVINIEGDGSAMYTVQALWSQAREKANVITIICSNRKYSIIELECMMAGYRPLGPEAKGLMYLTGPTLDWVALSRGMGVPAASVTTAEELTGEFKAALKEPGPHLIEAVLE
;
A
#
# COMPACT_ATOMS: atom_id res chain seq x y z
N MET A 1 5.23 -0.25 -10.64
CA MET A 1 4.10 -0.39 -9.70
C MET A 1 2.92 0.50 -10.11
N CYS A 2 2.97 1.83 -10.00
CA CYS A 2 1.81 2.71 -10.25
C CYS A 2 1.17 2.53 -11.63
N ALA A 3 1.97 2.39 -12.70
CA ALA A 3 1.47 2.13 -14.05
C ALA A 3 0.68 0.80 -14.14
N THR A 4 1.16 -0.25 -13.48
CA THR A 4 0.49 -1.56 -13.43
C THR A 4 -0.86 -1.46 -12.73
N ILE A 5 -0.91 -0.78 -11.57
CA ILE A 5 -2.16 -0.57 -10.83
C ILE A 5 -3.15 0.21 -11.70
N ALA A 6 -2.72 1.33 -12.26
CA ALA A 6 -3.55 2.18 -13.12
C ALA A 6 -4.11 1.42 -14.34
N ALA A 7 -3.27 0.61 -14.99
CA ALA A 7 -3.67 -0.14 -16.18
C ALA A 7 -4.68 -1.27 -15.90
N LEU A 8 -4.68 -1.82 -14.69
CA LEU A 8 -5.46 -3.01 -14.34
C LEU A 8 -6.65 -2.73 -13.43
N GLN A 9 -6.72 -1.56 -12.78
CA GLN A 9 -7.81 -1.24 -11.86
C GLN A 9 -9.16 -1.30 -12.57
N PRO A 10 -10.18 -1.92 -11.94
CA PRO A 10 -11.51 -1.98 -12.51
C PRO A 10 -12.20 -0.62 -12.50
N GLU A 11 -13.14 -0.43 -13.41
CA GLU A 11 -14.09 0.66 -13.33
C GLU A 11 -14.90 0.60 -12.04
N HIS A 12 -15.22 1.75 -11.46
CA HIS A 12 -15.95 1.91 -10.20
C HIS A 12 -15.25 1.30 -8.96
N CYS A 13 -13.97 0.91 -9.04
CA CYS A 13 -13.22 0.53 -7.83
C CYS A 13 -13.10 1.73 -6.86
N ILE A 14 -12.70 1.43 -5.64
CA ILE A 14 -12.31 2.45 -4.66
C ILE A 14 -10.80 2.31 -4.44
N VAL A 15 -10.07 3.38 -4.67
CA VAL A 15 -8.63 3.44 -4.39
C VAL A 15 -8.42 4.21 -3.09
N VAL A 16 -7.80 3.56 -2.13
CA VAL A 16 -7.30 4.19 -0.89
C VAL A 16 -5.81 4.40 -1.05
N GLU A 17 -5.35 5.61 -0.85
CA GLU A 17 -3.97 5.98 -1.16
C GLU A 17 -3.26 6.52 0.07
N GLU A 18 -2.24 5.78 0.52
CA GLU A 18 -1.32 6.13 1.60
C GLU A 18 0.13 5.68 1.27
N GLY A 19 0.46 5.50 -0.01
CA GLY A 19 1.82 5.14 -0.47
C GLY A 19 2.80 6.33 -0.44
N ILE A 20 2.30 7.54 -0.21
CA ILE A 20 3.02 8.80 -0.01
C ILE A 20 4.01 9.06 -1.16
N THR A 21 5.32 8.91 -0.89
CA THR A 21 6.37 9.14 -1.90
C THR A 21 6.37 8.09 -3.01
N SER A 22 6.05 6.84 -2.69
CA SER A 22 6.08 5.72 -3.64
C SER A 22 4.89 5.68 -4.58
N SER A 23 3.75 6.25 -4.18
CA SER A 23 2.52 6.30 -4.97
C SER A 23 2.33 7.60 -5.76
N GLY A 24 3.16 8.62 -5.53
CA GLY A 24 3.07 9.91 -6.25
C GLY A 24 2.86 9.78 -7.77
N PRO A 25 3.59 8.91 -8.48
CA PRO A 25 3.40 8.71 -9.92
C PRO A 25 2.01 8.21 -10.33
N TYR A 26 1.23 7.58 -9.41
CA TYR A 26 -0.12 7.10 -9.70
C TYR A 26 -1.04 8.23 -10.16
N TYR A 27 -0.94 9.41 -9.57
CA TYR A 27 -1.75 10.57 -9.93
C TYR A 27 -1.57 11.04 -11.37
N SER A 28 -0.41 10.78 -11.98
CA SER A 28 -0.15 11.11 -13.38
C SER A 28 -1.01 10.30 -14.35
N TYR A 29 -1.55 9.16 -13.92
CA TYR A 29 -2.43 8.32 -14.73
C TYR A 29 -3.91 8.66 -14.55
N ALA A 30 -4.29 9.39 -13.49
CA ALA A 30 -5.69 9.67 -13.15
C ALA A 30 -6.54 10.22 -14.31
N PRO A 31 -6.05 11.14 -15.19
CA PRO A 31 -6.83 11.66 -16.31
C PRO A 31 -7.21 10.62 -17.37
N PHE A 32 -6.55 9.46 -17.37
CA PHE A 32 -6.72 8.41 -18.39
C PHE A 32 -7.47 7.19 -17.84
N LEU A 33 -7.84 7.22 -16.55
CA LEU A 33 -8.51 6.11 -15.89
C LEU A 33 -10.01 6.13 -16.10
N LYS A 34 -10.64 4.96 -16.07
CA LYS A 34 -12.08 4.84 -15.96
C LYS A 34 -12.57 5.41 -14.64
N PRO A 35 -13.85 5.82 -14.55
CA PRO A 35 -14.40 6.36 -13.30
C PRO A 35 -14.13 5.47 -12.08
N TYR A 36 -13.63 6.05 -11.01
CA TYR A 36 -13.36 5.38 -9.73
C TYR A 36 -13.53 6.39 -8.57
N SER A 37 -13.57 5.91 -7.34
CA SER A 37 -13.53 6.77 -6.15
C SER A 37 -12.14 6.73 -5.55
N GLN A 38 -11.66 7.86 -5.04
CA GLN A 38 -10.36 7.94 -4.39
C GLN A 38 -10.50 8.50 -2.98
N LEU A 39 -9.88 7.84 -2.01
CA LEU A 39 -9.75 8.25 -0.62
C LEU A 39 -8.26 8.44 -0.33
N ASN A 40 -7.89 9.66 0.01
CA ASN A 40 -6.49 10.03 0.22
C ASN A 40 -6.16 10.13 1.71
N LEU A 41 -4.88 10.01 2.01
CA LEU A 41 -4.31 10.33 3.30
C LEU A 41 -4.75 11.73 3.76
N THR A 42 -5.38 11.82 4.93
CA THR A 42 -5.90 13.07 5.47
C THR A 42 -4.93 13.66 6.50
N GLY A 43 -4.48 14.88 6.25
CA GLY A 43 -3.65 15.63 7.20
C GLY A 43 -2.28 15.03 7.48
N GLY A 44 -1.76 14.14 6.62
CA GLY A 44 -0.47 13.47 6.82
C GLY A 44 -0.46 12.47 7.99
N ALA A 45 -1.62 12.09 8.51
CA ALA A 45 -1.74 11.15 9.63
C ALA A 45 -1.66 9.71 9.13
N ILE A 46 -0.45 9.16 9.03
CA ILE A 46 -0.20 7.80 8.54
C ILE A 46 -0.82 6.72 9.45
N GLY A 47 -1.14 5.58 8.83
CA GLY A 47 -1.81 4.44 9.49
C GLY A 47 -3.31 4.42 9.29
N GLN A 48 -3.89 5.29 8.47
CA GLN A 48 -5.33 5.27 8.19
C GLN A 48 -5.71 4.44 6.95
N GLY A 49 -4.78 4.15 6.03
CA GLY A 49 -5.08 3.50 4.75
C GLY A 49 -5.73 2.12 4.90
N MET A 50 -5.12 1.21 5.64
CA MET A 50 -5.68 -0.14 5.84
C MET A 50 -7.06 -0.13 6.52
N PRO A 51 -7.31 0.60 7.64
CA PRO A 51 -8.64 0.66 8.25
C PRO A 51 -9.66 1.42 7.38
N VAL A 52 -9.26 2.45 6.64
CA VAL A 52 -10.13 3.14 5.67
C VAL A 52 -10.54 2.18 4.54
N ALA A 53 -9.60 1.37 4.03
CA ALA A 53 -9.89 0.36 3.00
C ALA A 53 -10.90 -0.68 3.50
N LEU A 54 -10.77 -1.14 4.76
CA LEU A 54 -11.76 -2.00 5.39
C LEU A 54 -13.14 -1.32 5.45
N GLY A 55 -13.20 -0.10 5.96
CA GLY A 55 -14.45 0.67 6.05
C GLY A 55 -15.12 0.87 4.69
N ALA A 56 -14.33 1.18 3.66
CA ALA A 56 -14.81 1.33 2.29
C ALA A 56 -15.39 0.02 1.73
N ALA A 57 -14.72 -1.11 1.98
CA ALA A 57 -15.19 -2.42 1.53
C ALA A 57 -16.49 -2.86 2.23
N LEU A 58 -16.64 -2.53 3.52
CA LEU A 58 -17.87 -2.82 4.26
C LEU A 58 -19.04 -1.92 3.81
N ALA A 59 -18.76 -0.66 3.49
CA ALA A 59 -19.77 0.28 3.02
C ALA A 59 -20.20 0.02 1.56
N CYS A 60 -19.32 -0.54 0.74
CA CYS A 60 -19.53 -0.79 -0.69
C CYS A 60 -19.09 -2.23 -1.05
N PRO A 61 -19.81 -3.27 -0.60
CA PRO A 61 -19.38 -4.67 -0.74
C PRO A 61 -19.34 -5.16 -2.20
N ASP A 62 -20.02 -4.49 -3.09
CA ASP A 62 -20.05 -4.75 -4.53
C ASP A 62 -18.86 -4.14 -5.30
N ARG A 63 -18.02 -3.38 -4.62
CA ARG A 63 -16.88 -2.68 -5.23
C ARG A 63 -15.55 -3.28 -4.74
N LYS A 64 -14.60 -3.42 -5.67
CA LYS A 64 -13.22 -3.78 -5.29
C LYS A 64 -12.54 -2.56 -4.67
N VAL A 65 -11.91 -2.76 -3.53
CA VAL A 65 -11.07 -1.73 -2.88
C VAL A 65 -9.60 -2.06 -3.16
N ILE A 66 -8.85 -1.09 -3.62
CA ILE A 66 -7.40 -1.17 -3.85
C ILE A 66 -6.75 -0.19 -2.88
N ASN A 67 -5.96 -0.70 -1.94
CA ASN A 67 -5.22 0.10 -0.98
C ASN A 67 -3.75 0.15 -1.39
N ILE A 68 -3.24 1.35 -1.72
CA ILE A 68 -1.83 1.59 -2.02
C ILE A 68 -1.21 2.16 -0.75
N GLU A 69 -0.35 1.38 -0.11
CA GLU A 69 0.09 1.61 1.27
C GLU A 69 1.60 1.67 1.38
N GLY A 70 2.15 2.65 2.10
CA GLY A 70 3.57 2.66 2.46
C GLY A 70 3.90 1.64 3.55
N ASP A 71 5.05 0.98 3.47
CA ASP A 71 5.47 0.00 4.47
C ASP A 71 5.57 0.59 5.89
N GLY A 72 6.10 1.80 6.02
CA GLY A 72 6.14 2.50 7.30
C GLY A 72 4.75 2.89 7.82
N SER A 73 3.85 3.34 6.93
CA SER A 73 2.46 3.69 7.27
C SER A 73 1.68 2.47 7.72
N ALA A 74 1.82 1.36 7.02
CA ALA A 74 1.15 0.08 7.30
C ALA A 74 1.45 -0.44 8.71
N MET A 75 2.65 -0.21 9.23
CA MET A 75 3.03 -0.69 10.58
C MET A 75 2.23 -0.02 11.71
N TYR A 76 1.62 1.13 11.48
CA TYR A 76 0.79 1.79 12.51
C TYR A 76 -0.51 1.06 12.78
N THR A 77 -1.05 0.36 11.77
CA THR A 77 -2.36 -0.31 11.85
C THR A 77 -2.37 -1.68 11.18
N VAL A 78 -1.25 -2.39 11.20
CA VAL A 78 -1.08 -3.70 10.55
C VAL A 78 -2.16 -4.72 10.97
N GLN A 79 -2.70 -4.60 12.20
CA GLN A 79 -3.78 -5.42 12.71
C GLN A 79 -5.11 -5.25 11.93
N ALA A 80 -5.25 -4.22 11.10
CA ALA A 80 -6.41 -4.09 10.21
C ALA A 80 -6.51 -5.26 9.22
N LEU A 81 -5.40 -5.93 8.87
CA LEU A 81 -5.39 -7.15 8.05
C LEU A 81 -6.23 -8.26 8.69
N TRP A 82 -6.12 -8.45 10.02
CA TRP A 82 -6.94 -9.42 10.73
C TRP A 82 -8.43 -9.08 10.61
N SER A 83 -8.79 -7.81 10.75
CA SER A 83 -10.17 -7.37 10.60
C SER A 83 -10.67 -7.54 9.16
N GLN A 84 -9.84 -7.26 8.16
CA GLN A 84 -10.15 -7.51 6.75
C GLN A 84 -10.41 -9.01 6.49
N ALA A 85 -9.59 -9.90 7.05
CA ALA A 85 -9.77 -11.35 6.94
C ALA A 85 -11.06 -11.81 7.61
N ARG A 86 -11.33 -11.35 8.84
CA ARG A 86 -12.54 -11.67 9.62
C ARG A 86 -13.82 -11.30 8.86
N GLU A 87 -13.85 -10.10 8.29
CA GLU A 87 -15.00 -9.56 7.56
C GLU A 87 -15.04 -10.03 6.09
N LYS A 88 -14.04 -10.79 5.63
CA LYS A 88 -13.87 -11.21 4.23
C LYS A 88 -13.92 -10.02 3.26
N ALA A 89 -13.33 -8.90 3.68
CA ALA A 89 -13.40 -7.64 2.98
C ALA A 89 -12.76 -7.73 1.59
N ASN A 90 -13.42 -7.19 0.56
CA ASN A 90 -12.93 -7.25 -0.81
C ASN A 90 -11.86 -6.18 -1.07
N VAL A 91 -10.71 -6.33 -0.42
CA VAL A 91 -9.58 -5.38 -0.41
C VAL A 91 -8.33 -6.03 -0.98
N ILE A 92 -7.63 -5.34 -1.87
CA ILE A 92 -6.27 -5.68 -2.28
C ILE A 92 -5.35 -4.59 -1.72
N THR A 93 -4.52 -4.95 -0.76
CA THR A 93 -3.49 -4.06 -0.21
C THR A 93 -2.17 -4.28 -0.93
N ILE A 94 -1.62 -3.22 -1.52
CA ILE A 94 -0.31 -3.21 -2.18
C ILE A 94 0.64 -2.42 -1.28
N ILE A 95 1.57 -3.13 -0.63
CA ILE A 95 2.60 -2.52 0.21
C ILE A 95 3.73 -2.02 -0.67
N CYS A 96 4.00 -0.72 -0.63
CA CYS A 96 5.16 -0.09 -1.25
C CYS A 96 6.39 -0.29 -0.35
N SER A 97 7.03 -1.46 -0.45
CA SER A 97 8.13 -1.87 0.43
C SER A 97 9.46 -1.24 -0.02
N ASN A 98 9.67 0.02 0.34
CA ASN A 98 10.93 0.74 0.13
C ASN A 98 11.85 0.69 1.36
N ARG A 99 11.39 0.05 2.45
CA ARG A 99 12.12 -0.21 3.71
C ARG A 99 12.59 1.04 4.43
N LYS A 100 11.86 2.16 4.26
CA LYS A 100 12.18 3.42 4.95
C LYS A 100 11.03 4.42 4.92
N TYR A 101 11.08 5.37 5.82
CA TYR A 101 10.25 6.57 5.81
C TYR A 101 10.84 7.61 4.84
N SER A 102 10.71 7.37 3.52
CA SER A 102 11.31 8.20 2.46
C SER A 102 10.89 9.65 2.52
N ILE A 103 9.66 9.96 2.99
CA ILE A 103 9.21 11.34 3.14
C ILE A 103 10.04 12.10 4.16
N ILE A 104 10.44 11.45 5.28
CA ILE A 104 11.26 12.10 6.30
C ILE A 104 12.66 12.37 5.74
N GLU A 105 13.23 11.43 4.99
CA GLU A 105 14.52 11.63 4.32
C GLU A 105 14.46 12.81 3.35
N LEU A 106 13.38 12.91 2.55
CA LEU A 106 13.15 14.01 1.61
C LEU A 106 13.04 15.37 2.34
N GLU A 107 12.28 15.43 3.43
CA GLU A 107 12.12 16.64 4.25
C GLU A 107 13.46 17.11 4.85
N CYS A 108 14.25 16.17 5.39
CA CYS A 108 15.60 16.48 5.87
C CYS A 108 16.46 17.07 4.76
N MET A 109 16.36 16.50 3.56
CA MET A 109 17.11 16.98 2.40
C MET A 109 16.69 18.39 1.97
N MET A 110 15.39 18.67 1.95
CA MET A 110 14.87 20.00 1.61
C MET A 110 15.21 21.04 2.68
N ALA A 111 15.27 20.64 3.95
CA ALA A 111 15.70 21.50 5.05
C ALA A 111 17.24 21.72 5.13
N GLY A 112 18.00 21.13 4.20
CA GLY A 112 19.46 21.31 4.14
C GLY A 112 20.26 20.38 5.05
N TYR A 113 19.64 19.41 5.71
CA TYR A 113 20.32 18.41 6.56
C TYR A 113 20.89 17.27 5.70
N ARG A 114 22.12 17.44 5.21
CA ARG A 114 22.86 16.42 4.44
C ARG A 114 24.36 16.50 4.74
N PRO A 115 25.07 15.34 4.79
CA PRO A 115 24.53 13.96 4.78
C PRO A 115 23.87 13.59 6.11
N LEU A 116 22.90 12.67 6.07
CA LEU A 116 22.29 12.13 7.28
C LEU A 116 23.28 11.21 8.01
N GLY A 117 23.42 11.39 9.32
CA GLY A 117 24.22 10.53 10.17
C GLY A 117 23.59 9.14 10.40
N PRO A 118 24.36 8.19 10.94
CA PRO A 118 23.88 6.83 11.19
C PRO A 118 22.66 6.77 12.12
N GLU A 119 22.61 7.62 13.15
CA GLU A 119 21.50 7.69 14.10
C GLU A 119 20.20 8.12 13.40
N ALA A 120 20.26 9.17 12.58
CA ALA A 120 19.11 9.65 11.81
C ALA A 120 18.61 8.55 10.83
N LYS A 121 19.54 7.87 10.15
CA LYS A 121 19.19 6.73 9.29
C LYS A 121 18.56 5.60 10.09
N GLY A 122 19.10 5.27 11.27
CA GLY A 122 18.54 4.25 12.14
C GLY A 122 17.08 4.50 12.56
N LEU A 123 16.66 5.78 12.63
CA LEU A 123 15.27 6.17 12.93
C LEU A 123 14.35 6.10 11.70
N MET A 124 14.90 6.17 10.50
CA MET A 124 14.13 6.26 9.25
C MET A 124 14.03 4.91 8.52
N TYR A 125 15.00 4.02 8.71
CA TYR A 125 15.08 2.78 7.95
C TYR A 125 14.37 1.62 8.67
N LEU A 126 13.59 0.85 7.91
CA LEU A 126 12.83 -0.31 8.36
C LEU A 126 13.62 -1.60 8.04
N THR A 127 14.88 -1.61 8.44
CA THR A 127 15.82 -2.72 8.24
C THR A 127 16.49 -3.10 9.57
N GLY A 128 16.89 -4.36 9.70
CA GLY A 128 17.57 -4.89 10.87
C GLY A 128 16.68 -5.13 12.09
N PRO A 129 15.62 -5.94 12.00
CA PRO A 129 15.25 -6.81 10.87
C PRO A 129 14.40 -6.10 9.79
N THR A 130 14.45 -6.62 8.57
CA THR A 130 13.50 -6.24 7.52
C THR A 130 12.12 -6.85 7.83
N LEU A 131 11.05 -6.10 7.57
CA LEU A 131 9.69 -6.58 7.76
C LEU A 131 9.36 -7.67 6.73
N ASP A 132 8.84 -8.79 7.19
CA ASP A 132 8.29 -9.86 6.35
C ASP A 132 6.78 -9.66 6.21
N TRP A 133 6.38 -8.90 5.20
CA TRP A 133 4.96 -8.57 4.94
C TRP A 133 4.13 -9.79 4.61
N VAL A 134 4.73 -10.80 3.95
CA VAL A 134 4.05 -12.05 3.61
C VAL A 134 3.74 -12.85 4.88
N ALA A 135 4.71 -12.99 5.79
CA ALA A 135 4.50 -13.66 7.06
C ALA A 135 3.50 -12.93 7.96
N LEU A 136 3.59 -11.59 8.07
CA LEU A 136 2.66 -10.76 8.84
C LEU A 136 1.22 -10.92 8.32
N SER A 137 1.03 -10.83 7.01
CA SER A 137 -0.28 -10.93 6.38
C SER A 137 -0.90 -12.32 6.57
N ARG A 138 -0.12 -13.36 6.31
CA ARG A 138 -0.58 -14.77 6.48
C ARG A 138 -0.89 -15.08 7.95
N GLY A 139 -0.10 -14.58 8.89
CA GLY A 139 -0.36 -14.70 10.32
C GLY A 139 -1.68 -14.05 10.77
N MET A 140 -2.18 -13.07 10.01
CA MET A 140 -3.47 -12.41 10.23
C MET A 140 -4.60 -12.97 9.35
N GLY A 141 -4.34 -14.06 8.60
CA GLY A 141 -5.36 -14.75 7.81
C GLY A 141 -5.59 -14.17 6.41
N VAL A 142 -4.72 -13.27 5.92
CA VAL A 142 -4.80 -12.69 4.59
C VAL A 142 -3.77 -13.35 3.67
N PRO A 143 -4.18 -13.93 2.50
CA PRO A 143 -3.25 -14.42 1.49
C PRO A 143 -2.31 -13.32 1.02
N ALA A 144 -1.02 -13.67 0.82
CA ALA A 144 -0.03 -12.68 0.46
C ALA A 144 1.06 -13.25 -0.46
N ALA A 145 1.59 -12.37 -1.32
CA ALA A 145 2.75 -12.59 -2.17
C ALA A 145 3.70 -11.39 -2.11
N SER A 146 5.00 -11.64 -2.34
CA SER A 146 6.02 -10.60 -2.51
C SER A 146 6.50 -10.62 -3.95
N VAL A 147 6.65 -9.44 -4.56
CA VAL A 147 7.01 -9.26 -5.96
C VAL A 147 8.12 -8.23 -6.10
N THR A 148 9.01 -8.46 -7.05
CA THR A 148 10.18 -7.61 -7.32
C THR A 148 10.19 -7.03 -8.73
N THR A 149 9.32 -7.53 -9.62
CA THR A 149 9.22 -7.07 -11.01
C THR A 149 7.81 -6.60 -11.36
N ALA A 150 7.69 -5.81 -12.42
CA ALA A 150 6.40 -5.35 -12.92
C ALA A 150 5.54 -6.51 -13.48
N GLU A 151 6.18 -7.52 -14.04
CA GLU A 151 5.54 -8.73 -14.56
C GLU A 151 4.94 -9.57 -13.45
N GLU A 152 5.68 -9.80 -12.36
CA GLU A 152 5.20 -10.49 -11.16
C GLU A 152 4.01 -9.73 -10.54
N LEU A 153 4.15 -8.42 -10.35
CA LEU A 153 3.06 -7.58 -9.85
C LEU A 153 1.82 -7.68 -10.75
N THR A 154 2.00 -7.67 -12.07
CA THR A 154 0.89 -7.80 -13.01
C THR A 154 0.17 -9.14 -12.84
N GLY A 155 0.91 -10.22 -12.64
CA GLY A 155 0.39 -11.57 -12.42
C GLY A 155 -0.43 -11.66 -11.13
N GLU A 156 0.19 -11.29 -10.01
CA GLU A 156 -0.43 -11.34 -8.67
C GLU A 156 -1.65 -10.41 -8.56
N PHE A 157 -1.53 -9.19 -9.09
CA PHE A 157 -2.64 -8.25 -9.04
C PHE A 157 -3.84 -8.71 -9.89
N LYS A 158 -3.60 -9.28 -11.09
CA LYS A 158 -4.67 -9.90 -11.90
C LYS A 158 -5.33 -11.09 -11.20
N ALA A 159 -4.57 -11.90 -10.47
CA ALA A 159 -5.11 -13.01 -9.69
C ALA A 159 -6.00 -12.48 -8.56
N ALA A 160 -5.50 -11.54 -7.75
CA ALA A 160 -6.22 -10.93 -6.65
C ALA A 160 -7.51 -10.18 -7.08
N LEU A 161 -7.51 -9.59 -8.28
CA LEU A 161 -8.71 -8.93 -8.83
C LEU A 161 -9.86 -9.92 -9.13
N LYS A 162 -9.55 -11.19 -9.39
CA LYS A 162 -10.54 -12.25 -9.71
C LYS A 162 -11.09 -12.94 -8.48
N GLU A 163 -10.37 -12.90 -7.37
CA GLU A 163 -10.74 -13.59 -6.15
C GLU A 163 -11.46 -12.65 -5.17
N PRO A 164 -12.51 -13.13 -4.50
CA PRO A 164 -13.14 -12.37 -3.42
C PRO A 164 -12.31 -12.42 -2.15
N GLY A 165 -12.50 -11.43 -1.27
CA GLY A 165 -11.82 -11.35 0.01
C GLY A 165 -10.52 -10.54 -0.04
N PRO A 166 -9.82 -10.45 1.10
CA PRO A 166 -8.63 -9.64 1.21
C PRO A 166 -7.39 -10.33 0.65
N HIS A 167 -6.50 -9.54 0.04
CA HIS A 167 -5.20 -9.96 -0.47
C HIS A 167 -4.15 -8.91 -0.15
N LEU A 168 -2.93 -9.33 0.08
CA LEU A 168 -1.78 -8.43 0.22
C LEU A 168 -0.72 -8.76 -0.82
N ILE A 169 -0.20 -7.74 -1.48
CA ILE A 169 0.94 -7.84 -2.40
C ILE A 169 2.04 -6.90 -1.90
N GLU A 170 3.15 -7.45 -1.46
CA GLU A 170 4.34 -6.67 -1.18
C GLU A 170 5.06 -6.37 -2.49
N ALA A 171 5.07 -5.11 -2.92
CA ALA A 171 5.87 -4.63 -4.03
C ALA A 171 7.20 -4.11 -3.48
N VAL A 172 8.27 -4.89 -3.63
CA VAL A 172 9.62 -4.50 -3.21
C VAL A 172 10.14 -3.43 -4.17
N LEU A 173 10.47 -2.27 -3.61
CA LEU A 173 10.98 -1.10 -4.34
C LEU A 173 12.46 -0.88 -4.01
N GLU A 174 13.24 -0.44 -5.02
CA GLU A 174 14.65 -0.06 -4.84
C GLU A 174 14.79 1.37 -4.27
#